data_af2c921f5398b54ebbb5a016af810914
#
_entry.id   af2c921f5398b54ebbb5a016af810914
#
_cell.length_a   1.000
_cell.length_b   1.000
_cell.length_c   1.000
_cell.angle_alpha   90.00
_cell.angle_beta   90.00
_cell.angle_gamma   90.00
#
_symmetry.space_group_name_H-M   'P 1'
#
loop_
_entity.id
_entity.type
_entity.pdbx_description
1 polymer ?
#
loop_
_entity_poly.entity_id
_entity_poly.type
_entity_poly.pdbx_seq_one_letter_code
_entity_poly.pdbx_strand_id
1 'polypeptide(L)'
;MLVAVTGTPGTGKTSVAAELRSRGCEVVDLGRHIRENGLLGELDEARDTHEVDLDLLNDSLEEYRSGEGVVFMEGHLSHFMDCRSIVVLRCHPDVLAGRLRARGYSEEKVRENVQSEVLDVILCEATDSDIPVHEVDCTSASVEETADEILSIASGEAEGHLPGSVDWSSEMEIWF
;
A
#
# COMPACT_ATOMS: atom_id res chain seq x y z
N MET A 1 2.37 15.73 8.65
CA MET A 1 2.18 15.49 7.20
C MET A 1 2.10 13.99 6.96
N LEU A 2 0.96 13.46 6.45
CA LEU A 2 0.79 12.03 6.15
C LEU A 2 1.29 11.67 4.74
N VAL A 3 1.96 10.51 4.62
CA VAL A 3 2.31 9.86 3.35
C VAL A 3 1.74 8.43 3.40
N ALA A 4 0.85 8.11 2.47
CA ALA A 4 0.26 6.78 2.37
C ALA A 4 1.22 5.81 1.66
N VAL A 5 1.39 4.61 2.22
CA VAL A 5 2.13 3.50 1.61
C VAL A 5 1.15 2.35 1.40
N THR A 6 0.75 2.13 0.16
CA THR A 6 -0.25 1.15 -0.24
C THR A 6 0.31 0.13 -1.24
N GLY A 7 -0.52 -0.72 -1.79
CA GLY A 7 -0.18 -1.73 -2.79
C GLY A 7 -0.87 -3.07 -2.50
N THR A 8 -0.85 -3.96 -3.45
CA THR A 8 -1.43 -5.29 -3.37
C THR A 8 -0.89 -6.08 -2.17
N PRO A 9 -1.67 -6.96 -1.52
CA PRO A 9 -1.15 -7.87 -0.51
C PRO A 9 0.07 -8.64 -1.01
N GLY A 10 1.16 -8.65 -0.24
CA GLY A 10 2.40 -9.35 -0.63
C GLY A 10 3.50 -8.45 -1.24
N THR A 11 3.23 -7.21 -1.62
CA THR A 11 4.22 -6.29 -2.22
C THR A 11 5.33 -5.86 -1.26
N GLY A 12 5.12 -5.94 0.06
CA GLY A 12 6.17 -5.65 1.04
C GLY A 12 5.89 -4.50 2.02
N LYS A 13 4.68 -3.92 2.01
CA LYS A 13 4.29 -2.79 2.87
C LYS A 13 4.76 -2.90 4.32
N THR A 14 4.43 -4.00 4.98
CA THR A 14 4.75 -4.20 6.40
C THR A 14 6.26 -4.31 6.66
N SER A 15 7.02 -4.91 5.73
CA SER A 15 8.48 -4.99 5.84
C SER A 15 9.13 -3.61 5.71
N VAL A 16 8.69 -2.84 4.74
CA VAL A 16 9.15 -1.46 4.53
C VAL A 16 8.74 -0.55 5.69
N ALA A 17 7.52 -0.70 6.21
CA ALA A 17 7.07 0.01 7.40
C ALA A 17 7.95 -0.29 8.63
N ALA A 18 8.37 -1.54 8.81
CA ALA A 18 9.31 -1.91 9.88
C ALA A 18 10.68 -1.26 9.67
N GLU A 19 11.17 -1.20 8.43
CA GLU A 19 12.43 -0.54 8.10
C GLU A 19 12.36 0.97 8.34
N LEU A 20 11.29 1.64 7.90
CA LEU A 20 11.08 3.07 8.18
C LEU A 20 11.07 3.37 9.69
N ARG A 21 10.42 2.50 10.49
CA ARG A 21 10.46 2.62 11.96
C ARG A 21 11.86 2.46 12.51
N SER A 22 12.65 1.52 11.98
CA SER A 22 14.04 1.29 12.42
C SER A 22 14.94 2.50 12.19
N ARG A 23 14.60 3.31 11.18
CA ARG A 23 15.28 4.59 10.83
C ARG A 23 14.76 5.79 11.62
N GLY A 24 13.83 5.56 12.56
CA GLY A 24 13.27 6.61 13.42
C GLY A 24 12.09 7.36 12.82
N CYS A 25 11.52 6.88 11.72
CA CYS A 25 10.30 7.45 11.15
C CYS A 25 9.07 7.06 11.98
N GLU A 26 8.12 7.97 12.10
CA GLU A 26 6.80 7.66 12.63
C GLU A 26 5.98 6.92 11.56
N VAL A 27 5.43 5.76 11.92
CA VAL A 27 4.67 4.92 10.99
C VAL A 27 3.42 4.37 11.66
N VAL A 28 2.27 4.71 11.10
CA VAL A 28 0.95 4.18 11.47
C VAL A 28 0.68 2.90 10.68
N ASP A 29 0.42 1.80 11.38
CA ASP A 29 -0.17 0.58 10.82
C ASP A 29 -1.69 0.78 10.80
N LEU A 30 -2.26 1.03 9.62
CA LEU A 30 -3.67 1.36 9.49
C LEU A 30 -4.58 0.20 9.91
N GLY A 31 -4.20 -1.04 9.60
CA GLY A 31 -4.97 -2.20 10.02
C GLY A 31 -5.01 -2.37 11.55
N ARG A 32 -3.90 -2.07 12.21
CA ARG A 32 -3.84 -2.05 13.68
C ARG A 32 -4.65 -0.88 14.24
N HIS A 33 -4.51 0.32 13.66
CA HIS A 33 -5.25 1.51 14.07
C HIS A 33 -6.78 1.29 14.01
N ILE A 34 -7.28 0.68 12.93
CA ILE A 34 -8.70 0.32 12.77
C ILE A 34 -9.17 -0.58 13.92
N ARG A 35 -8.40 -1.62 14.25
CA ARG A 35 -8.76 -2.57 15.32
C ARG A 35 -8.74 -1.92 16.71
N GLU A 36 -7.70 -1.15 17.02
CA GLU A 36 -7.50 -0.52 18.33
C GLU A 36 -8.52 0.58 18.60
N ASN A 37 -9.04 1.25 17.56
CA ASN A 37 -10.05 2.29 17.67
C ASN A 37 -11.48 1.79 17.45
N GLY A 38 -11.69 0.47 17.27
CA GLY A 38 -13.02 -0.10 17.12
C GLY A 38 -13.75 0.34 15.85
N LEU A 39 -13.01 0.60 14.76
CA LEU A 39 -13.53 1.07 13.46
C LEU A 39 -13.92 -0.07 12.52
N LEU A 40 -13.88 -1.33 12.98
CA LEU A 40 -14.39 -2.48 12.23
C LEU A 40 -15.92 -2.44 12.24
N GLY A 41 -16.52 -2.41 11.07
CA GLY A 41 -17.95 -2.54 10.83
C GLY A 41 -18.42 -4.00 10.79
N GLU A 42 -19.51 -4.26 10.10
CA GLU A 42 -20.08 -5.59 9.98
C GLU A 42 -19.15 -6.55 9.23
N LEU A 43 -19.22 -7.84 9.59
CA LEU A 43 -18.48 -8.88 8.91
C LEU A 43 -19.17 -9.23 7.59
N ASP A 44 -18.48 -9.07 6.48
CA ASP A 44 -18.87 -9.69 5.21
C ASP A 44 -18.42 -11.16 5.21
N GLU A 45 -19.35 -12.06 5.57
CA GLU A 45 -19.09 -13.50 5.66
C GLU A 45 -18.68 -14.11 4.30
N ALA A 46 -19.09 -13.53 3.19
CA ALA A 46 -18.78 -14.03 1.85
C ALA A 46 -17.31 -13.78 1.47
N ARG A 47 -16.74 -12.69 1.96
CA ARG A 47 -15.35 -12.28 1.68
C ARG A 47 -14.41 -12.49 2.85
N ASP A 48 -14.94 -12.89 4.02
CA ASP A 48 -14.18 -12.98 5.29
C ASP A 48 -13.43 -11.66 5.59
N THR A 49 -14.14 -10.53 5.42
CA THR A 49 -13.62 -9.19 5.65
C THR A 49 -14.63 -8.35 6.42
N HIS A 50 -14.14 -7.35 7.17
CA HIS A 50 -15.01 -6.36 7.81
C HIS A 50 -15.13 -5.12 6.92
N GLU A 51 -16.33 -4.56 6.87
CA GLU A 51 -16.52 -3.23 6.32
C GLU A 51 -15.80 -2.20 7.21
N VAL A 52 -15.30 -1.12 6.60
CA VAL A 52 -14.69 0.00 7.29
C VAL A 52 -15.30 1.28 6.77
N ASP A 53 -15.82 2.10 7.66
CA ASP A 53 -16.28 3.44 7.32
C ASP A 53 -15.06 4.34 7.08
N LEU A 54 -14.83 4.71 5.81
CA LEU A 54 -13.66 5.48 5.41
C LEU A 54 -13.67 6.90 5.97
N ASP A 55 -14.84 7.52 6.16
CA ASP A 55 -14.95 8.88 6.72
C ASP A 55 -14.55 8.86 8.19
N LEU A 56 -15.09 7.92 8.98
CA LEU A 56 -14.71 7.75 10.38
C LEU A 56 -13.23 7.38 10.54
N LEU A 57 -12.71 6.53 9.66
CA LEU A 57 -11.29 6.20 9.66
C LEU A 57 -10.44 7.43 9.38
N ASN A 58 -10.81 8.21 8.38
CA ASN A 58 -10.09 9.42 8.02
C ASN A 58 -10.09 10.46 9.15
N ASP A 59 -11.25 10.67 9.80
CA ASP A 59 -11.37 11.57 10.97
C ASP A 59 -10.47 11.12 12.12
N SER A 60 -10.33 9.81 12.36
CA SER A 60 -9.50 9.26 13.43
C SER A 60 -8.00 9.50 13.23
N LEU A 61 -7.58 9.90 12.05
CA LEU A 61 -6.17 10.18 11.70
C LEU A 61 -5.78 11.66 11.81
N GLU A 62 -6.68 12.53 12.29
CA GLU A 62 -6.45 13.98 12.36
C GLU A 62 -5.21 14.36 13.17
N GLU A 63 -4.93 13.66 14.27
CA GLU A 63 -3.75 13.92 15.09
C GLU A 63 -2.42 13.74 14.34
N TYR A 64 -2.38 12.77 13.39
CA TYR A 64 -1.19 12.52 12.56
C TYR A 64 -1.03 13.53 11.42
N ARG A 65 -2.15 14.15 10.97
CA ARG A 65 -2.12 15.20 9.94
C ARG A 65 -1.65 16.53 10.50
N SER A 66 -2.10 16.87 11.69
CA SER A 66 -1.81 18.15 12.36
C SER A 66 -0.44 18.19 13.06
N GLY A 67 0.21 17.03 13.24
CA GLY A 67 1.54 16.92 13.85
C GLY A 67 2.67 17.51 12.99
N GLU A 68 3.81 17.78 13.65
CA GLU A 68 5.05 18.18 12.96
C GLU A 68 5.76 16.96 12.37
N GLY A 69 6.39 17.12 11.19
CA GLY A 69 7.15 16.07 10.52
C GLY A 69 6.35 15.22 9.55
N VAL A 70 7.00 14.18 9.04
CA VAL A 70 6.42 13.20 8.12
C VAL A 70 6.01 11.97 8.91
N VAL A 71 4.74 11.57 8.76
CA VAL A 71 4.20 10.32 9.28
C VAL A 71 3.84 9.44 8.09
N PHE A 72 4.35 8.23 8.06
CA PHE A 72 3.98 7.23 7.06
C PHE A 72 2.78 6.42 7.56
N MET A 73 1.88 6.09 6.65
CA MET A 73 0.69 5.30 6.98
C MET A 73 0.64 4.10 6.05
N GLU A 74 0.88 2.90 6.59
CA GLU A 74 0.89 1.68 5.79
C GLU A 74 -0.43 0.93 5.89
N GLY A 75 -0.93 0.43 4.77
CA GLY A 75 -2.12 -0.41 4.72
C GLY A 75 -2.75 -0.43 3.33
N HIS A 76 -3.58 -1.44 3.07
CA HIS A 76 -4.25 -1.56 1.77
C HIS A 76 -5.35 -0.52 1.54
N LEU A 77 -5.87 0.13 2.59
CA LEU A 77 -6.84 1.22 2.51
C LEU A 77 -6.19 2.61 2.62
N SER A 78 -4.86 2.70 2.78
CA SER A 78 -4.22 3.97 3.07
C SER A 78 -4.34 5.01 1.96
N HIS A 79 -4.50 4.59 0.71
CA HIS A 79 -4.70 5.47 -0.44
C HIS A 79 -6.06 6.17 -0.49
N PHE A 80 -7.03 5.73 0.32
CA PHE A 80 -8.33 6.42 0.47
C PHE A 80 -8.31 7.53 1.53
N MET A 81 -7.23 7.66 2.28
CA MET A 81 -7.14 8.64 3.37
C MET A 81 -6.60 9.96 2.88
N ASP A 82 -7.00 11.05 3.54
CA ASP A 82 -6.45 12.38 3.29
C ASP A 82 -4.98 12.43 3.66
N CYS A 83 -4.12 12.52 2.66
CA CYS A 83 -2.69 12.53 2.81
C CYS A 83 -2.03 13.48 1.80
N ARG A 84 -0.75 13.75 1.96
CA ARG A 84 0.01 14.62 1.06
C ARG A 84 0.42 13.94 -0.24
N SER A 85 0.73 12.65 -0.17
CA SER A 85 1.12 11.85 -1.32
C SER A 85 0.87 10.36 -1.03
N ILE A 86 0.69 9.61 -2.09
CA ILE A 86 0.46 8.17 -2.05
C ILE A 86 1.63 7.49 -2.75
N VAL A 87 2.22 6.49 -2.08
CA VAL A 87 3.23 5.60 -2.66
C VAL A 87 2.61 4.22 -2.82
N VAL A 88 2.50 3.77 -4.07
CA VAL A 88 1.99 2.44 -4.43
C VAL A 88 3.16 1.50 -4.63
N LEU A 89 3.30 0.51 -3.77
CA LEU A 89 4.31 -0.54 -3.93
C LEU A 89 3.84 -1.55 -4.97
N ARG A 90 4.67 -1.73 -6.00
CA ARG A 90 4.42 -2.63 -7.12
C ARG A 90 5.31 -3.87 -7.03
N CYS A 91 4.86 -5.00 -7.56
CA CYS A 91 5.66 -6.22 -7.58
C CYS A 91 5.33 -7.07 -8.79
N HIS A 92 6.34 -7.57 -9.49
CA HIS A 92 6.12 -8.47 -10.63
C HIS A 92 5.22 -9.64 -10.25
N PRO A 93 4.21 -9.97 -11.06
CA PRO A 93 3.18 -10.99 -10.78
C PRO A 93 3.73 -12.34 -10.31
N ASP A 94 4.76 -12.87 -10.96
CA ASP A 94 5.36 -14.17 -10.57
C ASP A 94 6.04 -14.10 -9.19
N VAL A 95 6.72 -12.99 -8.90
CA VAL A 95 7.37 -12.79 -7.60
C VAL A 95 6.31 -12.63 -6.51
N LEU A 96 5.26 -11.86 -6.80
CA LEU A 96 4.11 -11.69 -5.90
C LEU A 96 3.44 -13.03 -5.59
N ALA A 97 3.16 -13.84 -6.61
CA ALA A 97 2.60 -15.18 -6.45
C ALA A 97 3.46 -16.04 -5.53
N GLY A 98 4.78 -16.04 -5.73
CA GLY A 98 5.73 -16.76 -4.88
C GLY A 98 5.67 -16.28 -3.42
N ARG A 99 5.64 -14.96 -3.20
CA ARG A 99 5.53 -14.37 -1.85
C ARG A 99 4.22 -14.74 -1.15
N LEU A 100 3.10 -14.74 -1.87
CA LEU A 100 1.79 -15.09 -1.32
C LEU A 100 1.69 -16.59 -0.97
N ARG A 101 2.17 -17.48 -1.85
CA ARG A 101 2.27 -18.92 -1.57
C ARG A 101 3.11 -19.21 -0.34
N ALA A 102 4.24 -18.56 -0.19
CA ALA A 102 5.11 -18.70 0.98
C ALA A 102 4.43 -18.26 2.29
N ARG A 103 3.42 -17.38 2.21
CA ARG A 103 2.56 -16.97 3.34
C ARG A 103 1.38 -17.92 3.60
N GLY A 104 1.23 -18.99 2.81
CA GLY A 104 0.17 -19.98 2.97
C GLY A 104 -1.19 -19.58 2.39
N TYR A 105 -1.23 -18.62 1.46
CA TYR A 105 -2.47 -18.27 0.76
C TYR A 105 -2.90 -19.44 -0.14
N SER A 106 -4.23 -19.65 -0.27
CA SER A 106 -4.78 -20.58 -1.25
C SER A 106 -4.48 -20.10 -2.67
N GLU A 107 -4.39 -21.04 -3.64
CA GLU A 107 -4.14 -20.69 -5.04
C GLU A 107 -5.19 -19.74 -5.62
N GLU A 108 -6.44 -19.86 -5.17
CA GLU A 108 -7.52 -18.93 -5.53
C GLU A 108 -7.18 -17.51 -5.06
N LYS A 109 -6.79 -17.34 -3.80
CA LYS A 109 -6.44 -16.04 -3.22
C LYS A 109 -5.12 -15.49 -3.79
N VAL A 110 -4.18 -16.37 -4.15
CA VAL A 110 -2.96 -15.97 -4.88
C VAL A 110 -3.35 -15.39 -6.23
N ARG A 111 -4.18 -16.11 -7.01
CA ARG A 111 -4.60 -15.67 -8.34
C ARG A 111 -5.36 -14.35 -8.28
N GLU A 112 -6.30 -14.19 -7.37
CA GLU A 112 -7.07 -12.95 -7.17
C GLU A 112 -6.14 -11.75 -6.94
N ASN A 113 -5.20 -11.86 -6.00
CA ASN A 113 -4.28 -10.77 -5.70
C ASN A 113 -3.32 -10.48 -6.86
N VAL A 114 -2.83 -11.50 -7.55
CA VAL A 114 -1.95 -11.30 -8.70
C VAL A 114 -2.70 -10.65 -9.87
N GLN A 115 -3.94 -11.05 -10.12
CA GLN A 115 -4.79 -10.41 -11.12
C GLN A 115 -5.06 -8.94 -10.79
N SER A 116 -5.30 -8.62 -9.51
CA SER A 116 -5.43 -7.25 -9.04
C SER A 116 -4.16 -6.42 -9.31
N GLU A 117 -2.97 -6.99 -9.11
CA GLU A 117 -1.69 -6.34 -9.40
C GLU A 117 -1.49 -6.13 -10.91
N VAL A 118 -1.79 -7.13 -11.74
CA VAL A 118 -1.68 -7.04 -13.21
C VAL A 118 -2.62 -5.98 -13.80
N LEU A 119 -3.80 -5.83 -13.21
CA LEU A 119 -4.82 -4.84 -13.63
C LEU A 119 -4.64 -3.46 -12.99
N ASP A 120 -3.56 -3.23 -12.26
CA ASP A 120 -3.27 -1.95 -11.61
C ASP A 120 -4.39 -1.45 -10.67
N VAL A 121 -5.15 -2.37 -10.04
CA VAL A 121 -6.36 -2.00 -9.29
C VAL A 121 -6.06 -0.93 -8.24
N ILE A 122 -5.05 -1.16 -7.38
CA ILE A 122 -4.67 -0.20 -6.32
C ILE A 122 -4.14 1.12 -6.91
N LEU A 123 -3.41 1.05 -8.02
CA LEU A 123 -2.92 2.25 -8.70
C LEU A 123 -4.08 3.08 -9.27
N CYS A 124 -5.04 2.42 -9.93
CA CYS A 124 -6.23 3.08 -10.46
C CYS A 124 -7.03 3.74 -9.33
N GLU A 125 -7.31 3.01 -8.23
CA GLU A 125 -8.00 3.56 -7.06
C GLU A 125 -7.25 4.77 -6.47
N ALA A 126 -5.93 4.70 -6.37
CA ALA A 126 -5.11 5.80 -5.85
C ALA A 126 -5.16 7.04 -6.75
N THR A 127 -5.18 6.86 -8.08
CA THR A 127 -5.20 7.95 -9.06
C THR A 127 -6.57 8.58 -9.27
N ASP A 128 -7.64 8.00 -8.72
CA ASP A 128 -8.98 8.60 -8.74
C ASP A 128 -9.09 9.86 -7.86
N SER A 129 -8.09 10.11 -7.01
CA SER A 129 -7.99 11.32 -6.19
C SER A 129 -7.05 12.36 -6.83
N ASP A 130 -7.15 13.64 -6.37
CA ASP A 130 -6.21 14.70 -6.76
C ASP A 130 -4.87 14.65 -5.99
N ILE A 131 -4.66 13.62 -5.17
CA ILE A 131 -3.44 13.44 -4.37
C ILE A 131 -2.31 12.94 -5.28
N PRO A 132 -1.09 13.52 -5.19
CA PRO A 132 0.06 13.01 -5.94
C PRO A 132 0.34 11.53 -5.65
N VAL A 133 0.40 10.72 -6.71
CA VAL A 133 0.65 9.27 -6.65
C VAL A 133 2.01 8.94 -7.24
N HIS A 134 2.72 8.02 -6.59
CA HIS A 134 4.03 7.55 -6.99
C HIS A 134 4.07 6.01 -6.95
N GLU A 135 4.77 5.39 -7.90
CA GLU A 135 4.98 3.94 -7.94
C GLU A 135 6.41 3.60 -7.52
N VAL A 136 6.57 2.51 -6.76
CA VAL A 136 7.87 1.94 -6.40
C VAL A 136 7.86 0.45 -6.70
N ASP A 137 8.73 0.00 -7.61
CA ASP A 137 8.86 -1.41 -7.97
C ASP A 137 9.72 -2.17 -6.94
N CYS A 138 9.06 -2.99 -6.13
CA CYS A 138 9.66 -3.83 -5.09
C CYS A 138 9.97 -5.25 -5.56
N THR A 139 10.02 -5.51 -6.86
CA THR A 139 10.24 -6.85 -7.44
C THR A 139 11.58 -7.43 -6.99
N SER A 140 12.66 -6.70 -7.21
CA SER A 140 14.04 -7.10 -6.92
C SER A 140 14.75 -6.21 -5.91
N ALA A 141 14.16 -5.07 -5.56
CA ALA A 141 14.71 -4.16 -4.57
C ALA A 141 14.71 -4.79 -3.17
N SER A 142 15.72 -4.51 -2.38
CA SER A 142 15.74 -4.82 -0.95
C SER A 142 14.74 -3.94 -0.20
N VAL A 143 14.45 -4.32 1.03
CA VAL A 143 13.56 -3.52 1.91
C VAL A 143 14.17 -2.16 2.20
N GLU A 144 15.50 -2.11 2.37
CA GLU A 144 16.29 -0.91 2.61
C GLU A 144 16.25 0.03 1.41
N GLU A 145 16.46 -0.48 0.18
CA GLU A 145 16.38 0.31 -1.05
C GLU A 145 14.97 0.86 -1.27
N THR A 146 13.93 0.04 -1.05
CA THR A 146 12.53 0.50 -1.14
C THR A 146 12.23 1.62 -0.11
N ALA A 147 12.77 1.50 1.10
CA ALA A 147 12.61 2.54 2.12
C ALA A 147 13.35 3.84 1.73
N ASP A 148 14.52 3.75 1.11
CA ASP A 148 15.26 4.90 0.58
C ASP A 148 14.44 5.65 -0.49
N GLU A 149 13.84 4.93 -1.43
CA GLU A 149 12.96 5.51 -2.46
C GLU A 149 11.74 6.21 -1.85
N ILE A 150 11.08 5.58 -0.86
CA ILE A 150 9.94 6.20 -0.17
C ILE A 150 10.34 7.49 0.56
N LEU A 151 11.50 7.51 1.22
CA LEU A 151 12.01 8.69 1.90
C LEU A 151 12.35 9.80 0.91
N SER A 152 12.94 9.47 -0.23
CA SER A 152 13.23 10.39 -1.33
C SER A 152 11.95 11.03 -1.87
N ILE A 153 10.92 10.23 -2.17
CA ILE A 153 9.60 10.71 -2.59
C ILE A 153 8.99 11.64 -1.54
N ALA A 154 9.03 11.26 -0.27
CA ALA A 154 8.48 12.07 0.83
C ALA A 154 9.22 13.41 1.00
N SER A 155 10.50 13.48 0.64
CA SER A 155 11.29 14.72 0.62
C SER A 155 11.05 15.59 -0.60
N GLY A 156 10.32 15.09 -1.61
CA GLY A 156 9.99 15.79 -2.85
C GLY A 156 10.83 15.38 -4.07
N GLU A 157 11.68 14.37 -3.93
CA GLU A 157 12.49 13.79 -5.01
C GLU A 157 11.75 12.59 -5.61
N ALA A 158 10.76 12.85 -6.46
CA ALA A 158 9.86 11.83 -7.01
C ALA A 158 10.08 11.58 -8.52
N GLU A 159 11.22 12.00 -9.06
CA GLU A 159 11.54 11.79 -10.48
C GLU A 159 11.65 10.29 -10.79
N GLY A 160 10.97 9.84 -11.82
CA GLY A 160 10.94 8.42 -12.22
C GLY A 160 9.87 7.56 -11.52
N HIS A 161 9.12 8.11 -10.57
CA HIS A 161 8.09 7.38 -9.81
C HIS A 161 6.65 7.75 -10.19
N LEU A 162 6.43 8.30 -11.39
CA LEU A 162 5.09 8.70 -11.83
C LEU A 162 4.21 7.46 -12.12
N PRO A 163 2.87 7.58 -11.99
CA PRO A 163 1.94 6.52 -12.38
C PRO A 163 2.17 6.06 -13.82
N GLY A 164 2.19 4.75 -14.04
CA GLY A 164 2.52 4.12 -15.32
C GLY A 164 4.03 3.91 -15.55
N SER A 165 4.88 4.15 -14.56
CA SER A 165 6.31 3.79 -14.63
C SER A 165 6.55 2.28 -14.53
N VAL A 166 5.58 1.54 -13.97
CA VAL A 166 5.58 0.08 -13.87
C VAL A 166 4.44 -0.48 -14.73
N ASP A 167 4.73 -1.44 -15.60
CA ASP A 167 3.76 -2.02 -16.53
C ASP A 167 3.83 -3.56 -16.52
N TRP A 168 2.73 -4.19 -16.11
CA TRP A 168 2.57 -5.64 -16.10
C TRP A 168 1.63 -6.15 -17.21
N SER A 169 1.32 -5.36 -18.23
CA SER A 169 0.37 -5.73 -19.30
C SER A 169 0.78 -6.99 -20.05
N SER A 170 2.07 -7.28 -20.17
CA SER A 170 2.59 -8.53 -20.76
C SER A 170 2.22 -9.78 -19.98
N GLU A 171 1.89 -9.64 -18.69
CA GLU A 171 1.55 -10.75 -17.81
C GLU A 171 0.07 -11.15 -17.89
N MET A 172 -0.76 -10.37 -18.59
CA MET A 172 -2.20 -10.63 -18.70
C MET A 172 -2.51 -12.00 -19.33
N GLU A 173 -1.77 -12.40 -20.37
CA GLU A 173 -1.98 -13.70 -21.03
C GLU A 173 -1.64 -14.89 -20.13
N ILE A 174 -0.83 -14.70 -19.10
CA ILE A 174 -0.40 -15.75 -18.18
C ILE A 174 -1.39 -15.92 -17.02
N TRP A 175 -1.96 -14.80 -16.55
CA TRP A 175 -2.75 -14.78 -15.32
C TRP A 175 -4.27 -14.73 -15.53
N PHE A 176 -4.75 -14.55 -16.75
CA PHE A 176 -6.17 -14.58 -17.14
C PHE A 176 -6.49 -15.69 -18.13
#